data_e5a536daf64b36309e8cd33aa0798248
#
_entry.id   e5a536daf64b36309e8cd33aa0798248
#
_cell.length_a   1.000
_cell.length_b   1.000
_cell.length_c   1.000
_cell.angle_alpha   90.00
_cell.angle_beta   90.00
_cell.angle_gamma   90.00
#
_symmetry.space_group_name_H-M   'P 1'
#
loop_
_entity.id
_entity.type
_entity.pdbx_description
1 polymer ?
#
loop_
_entity_poly.entity_id
_entity_poly.type
_entity_poly.pdbx_seq_one_letter_code
_entity_poly.pdbx_strand_id
1 'polypeptide(L)'
;MAVEPLTSPFRTRRQVVGEVLGFGLAAAAGSRARAQPAADADVDLELVLAVDASGSVSQQRFNLQKQGYVQAFQDARVIRAIASGLTQSIAVTMFQWTGPTASAEVIPWMKVADDVSARAVADAIAEVPRRIYGGGTSISGAIDHAMTLFGQGGFRGARSVIDISGDGANSSGRLVTTARDEAVAQGVVINGLPILSVEPDLDQHYLEEVIGGPGAFMIAIHDYDQFADAIVRKLIAEIS
;
A
#
# COMPACT_ATOMS: atom_id res chain seq x y z
N MET A 1 27.47 -1.24 -82.10
CA MET A 1 26.79 -0.42 -83.10
C MET A 1 26.18 0.71 -82.32
N ALA A 2 26.84 1.89 -82.16
CA ALA A 2 26.76 3.02 -83.06
C ALA A 2 25.32 3.50 -83.14
N VAL A 3 24.92 4.72 -82.85
CA VAL A 3 25.47 6.04 -83.12
C VAL A 3 24.68 7.07 -82.28
N GLU A 4 25.33 8.08 -81.76
CA GLU A 4 24.89 9.44 -81.40
C GLU A 4 24.35 10.22 -82.64
N PRO A 5 24.08 11.55 -82.55
CA PRO A 5 23.67 12.52 -81.54
C PRO A 5 22.62 13.52 -82.15
N LEU A 6 22.31 14.63 -81.47
CA LEU A 6 22.31 16.04 -81.98
C LEU A 6 21.31 16.95 -81.18
N THR A 7 21.87 17.83 -80.52
CA THR A 7 22.00 19.33 -80.61
C THR A 7 20.81 20.20 -80.14
N SER A 8 21.20 21.05 -79.25
CA SER A 8 20.60 22.32 -78.75
C SER A 8 20.17 23.31 -79.90
N PRO A 9 19.35 24.36 -79.67
CA PRO A 9 19.90 25.55 -79.03
C PRO A 9 18.96 26.48 -78.23
N PHE A 10 19.57 27.20 -77.34
CA PHE A 10 19.34 28.57 -76.81
C PHE A 10 18.04 29.35 -77.14
N ARG A 11 17.42 29.95 -76.07
CA ARG A 11 17.09 31.41 -76.01
C ARG A 11 16.78 31.89 -74.59
N THR A 12 17.57 32.82 -74.21
CA THR A 12 17.61 34.00 -73.35
C THR A 12 16.32 34.56 -72.77
N ARG A 13 16.49 35.04 -71.52
CA ARG A 13 16.01 36.22 -70.80
C ARG A 13 14.53 36.40 -70.46
N ARG A 14 14.24 36.48 -69.16
CA ARG A 14 13.80 37.73 -68.48
C ARG A 14 13.88 37.56 -66.99
N GLN A 15 14.60 38.46 -66.32
CA GLN A 15 14.56 38.69 -64.87
C GLN A 15 13.21 39.25 -64.51
N VAL A 16 12.54 38.68 -63.54
CA VAL A 16 11.46 39.34 -62.78
C VAL A 16 11.86 39.25 -61.31
N VAL A 17 12.18 40.41 -60.77
CA VAL A 17 12.38 40.63 -59.33
C VAL A 17 11.02 40.46 -58.66
N GLY A 18 10.87 39.44 -57.83
CA GLY A 18 9.70 39.25 -56.99
C GLY A 18 10.17 39.22 -55.55
N GLU A 19 9.76 40.23 -54.82
CA GLU A 19 9.96 40.35 -53.36
C GLU A 19 9.33 39.12 -52.66
N VAL A 20 10.16 38.35 -52.00
CA VAL A 20 9.68 37.28 -51.09
C VAL A 20 9.55 37.88 -49.70
N LEU A 21 8.32 38.20 -49.32
CA LEU A 21 7.93 38.46 -47.95
C LEU A 21 8.19 37.20 -47.12
N GLY A 22 9.23 37.24 -46.32
CA GLY A 22 9.55 36.17 -45.36
C GLY A 22 8.51 36.17 -44.24
N PHE A 23 7.60 35.17 -44.25
CA PHE A 23 6.83 34.81 -43.07
C PHE A 23 7.72 34.02 -42.13
N GLY A 24 8.25 34.71 -41.13
CA GLY A 24 8.93 34.08 -40.02
C GLY A 24 7.94 33.24 -39.18
N LEU A 25 8.00 31.90 -39.32
CA LEU A 25 7.33 31.00 -38.38
C LEU A 25 8.08 31.07 -37.06
N ALA A 26 7.60 31.87 -36.11
CA ALA A 26 8.04 31.80 -34.72
C ALA A 26 7.55 30.46 -34.12
N ALA A 27 8.43 29.46 -34.07
CA ALA A 27 8.19 28.25 -33.32
C ALA A 27 8.15 28.61 -31.82
N ALA A 28 6.94 28.74 -31.28
CA ALA A 28 6.73 28.83 -29.86
C ALA A 28 7.17 27.48 -29.23
N ALA A 29 8.41 27.47 -28.75
CA ALA A 29 8.88 26.37 -27.87
C ALA A 29 8.06 26.44 -26.57
N GLY A 30 6.94 25.72 -26.56
CA GLY A 30 6.16 25.48 -25.36
C GLY A 30 7.03 24.72 -24.38
N SER A 31 7.62 25.40 -23.42
CA SER A 31 8.23 24.77 -22.24
C SER A 31 7.15 23.93 -21.55
N ARG A 32 7.17 22.63 -21.79
CA ARG A 32 6.44 21.68 -20.93
C ARG A 32 7.07 21.81 -19.56
N ALA A 33 6.44 22.59 -18.69
CA ALA A 33 6.74 22.57 -17.27
C ALA A 33 6.62 21.11 -16.81
N ARG A 34 7.76 20.52 -16.48
CA ARG A 34 7.81 19.20 -15.86
C ARG A 34 7.15 19.41 -14.51
N ALA A 35 5.94 18.83 -14.31
CA ALA A 35 5.29 18.86 -13.02
C ALA A 35 6.30 18.30 -12.00
N GLN A 36 6.69 19.12 -11.03
CA GLN A 36 7.44 18.61 -9.87
C GLN A 36 6.55 17.55 -9.23
N PRO A 37 7.12 16.39 -8.83
CA PRO A 37 6.37 15.44 -8.04
C PRO A 37 5.80 16.20 -6.83
N ALA A 38 4.51 16.02 -6.57
CA ALA A 38 3.90 16.57 -5.37
C ALA A 38 4.72 16.11 -4.16
N ALA A 39 5.05 17.05 -3.27
CA ALA A 39 5.72 16.68 -2.02
C ALA A 39 4.81 15.70 -1.25
N ASP A 40 5.41 14.67 -0.65
CA ASP A 40 4.68 13.74 0.18
C ASP A 40 3.91 14.47 1.28
N ALA A 41 2.69 14.06 1.53
CA ALA A 41 1.88 14.63 2.60
C ALA A 41 2.30 14.04 3.95
N ASP A 42 2.62 14.90 4.93
CA ASP A 42 2.96 14.44 6.28
C ASP A 42 1.72 13.89 6.99
N VAL A 43 1.90 12.75 7.69
CA VAL A 43 0.90 12.08 8.52
C VAL A 43 1.56 11.60 9.83
N ASP A 44 0.76 11.37 10.87
CA ASP A 44 1.29 10.87 12.15
C ASP A 44 1.74 9.40 12.04
N LEU A 45 1.07 8.63 11.17
CA LEU A 45 1.29 7.19 11.03
C LEU A 45 1.05 6.75 9.58
N GLU A 46 1.99 5.98 9.03
CA GLU A 46 1.74 5.09 7.89
C GLU A 46 1.45 3.69 8.43
N LEU A 47 0.24 3.19 8.19
CA LEU A 47 -0.24 1.90 8.69
C LEU A 47 -0.53 0.94 7.55
N VAL A 48 0.18 -0.19 7.53
CA VAL A 48 -0.03 -1.29 6.60
C VAL A 48 -0.80 -2.40 7.30
N LEU A 49 -2.02 -2.69 6.85
CA LEU A 49 -2.87 -3.77 7.35
C LEU A 49 -2.62 -5.04 6.53
N ALA A 50 -1.92 -6.00 7.11
CA ALA A 50 -1.62 -7.29 6.51
C ALA A 50 -2.62 -8.34 7.00
N VAL A 51 -3.59 -8.71 6.13
CA VAL A 51 -4.73 -9.56 6.48
C VAL A 51 -4.53 -10.97 5.93
N ASP A 52 -4.52 -11.96 6.82
CA ASP A 52 -4.39 -13.36 6.44
C ASP A 52 -5.58 -13.85 5.60
N ALA A 53 -5.26 -14.46 4.47
CA ALA A 53 -6.18 -15.13 3.57
C ALA A 53 -5.70 -16.57 3.24
N SER A 54 -4.88 -17.16 4.11
CA SER A 54 -4.33 -18.51 3.96
C SER A 54 -5.40 -19.60 3.99
N GLY A 55 -4.98 -20.86 3.82
CA GLY A 55 -5.88 -21.99 3.68
C GLY A 55 -6.76 -22.29 4.89
N SER A 56 -6.33 -21.91 6.10
CA SER A 56 -7.09 -22.06 7.37
C SER A 56 -8.22 -21.06 7.51
N VAL A 57 -8.11 -19.88 6.83
CA VAL A 57 -9.13 -18.85 6.86
C VAL A 57 -10.29 -19.20 5.92
N SER A 58 -11.40 -19.67 6.47
CA SER A 58 -12.62 -19.91 5.68
C SER A 58 -13.22 -18.59 5.15
N GLN A 59 -14.14 -18.67 4.19
CA GLN A 59 -14.86 -17.48 3.71
C GLN A 59 -15.61 -16.75 4.83
N GLN A 60 -16.17 -17.49 5.78
CA GLN A 60 -16.84 -16.91 6.94
C GLN A 60 -15.86 -16.14 7.83
N ARG A 61 -14.71 -16.73 8.14
CA ARG A 61 -13.63 -16.10 8.92
C ARG A 61 -13.11 -14.84 8.24
N PHE A 62 -12.87 -14.90 6.93
CA PHE A 62 -12.50 -13.74 6.14
C PHE A 62 -13.54 -12.60 6.22
N ASN A 63 -14.82 -12.94 6.14
CA ASN A 63 -15.90 -11.96 6.26
C ASN A 63 -15.93 -11.32 7.66
N LEU A 64 -15.64 -12.07 8.73
CA LEU A 64 -15.55 -11.53 10.10
C LEU A 64 -14.38 -10.55 10.24
N GLN A 65 -13.19 -10.87 9.70
CA GLN A 65 -12.08 -9.92 9.65
C GLN A 65 -12.49 -8.64 8.92
N LYS A 66 -13.04 -8.77 7.71
CA LYS A 66 -13.48 -7.63 6.91
C LYS A 66 -14.49 -6.74 7.66
N GLN A 67 -15.51 -7.35 8.26
CA GLN A 67 -16.50 -6.63 9.07
C GLN A 67 -15.89 -5.92 10.27
N GLY A 68 -14.92 -6.54 10.92
CA GLY A 68 -14.21 -5.95 12.04
C GLY A 68 -13.46 -4.68 11.64
N TYR A 69 -12.73 -4.69 10.53
CA TYR A 69 -12.07 -3.49 10.01
C TYR A 69 -13.07 -2.40 9.62
N VAL A 70 -14.18 -2.76 8.95
CA VAL A 70 -15.27 -1.80 8.62
C VAL A 70 -15.79 -1.11 9.88
N GLN A 71 -16.09 -1.88 10.93
CA GLN A 71 -16.56 -1.34 12.20
C GLN A 71 -15.51 -0.45 12.88
N ALA A 72 -14.24 -0.84 12.83
CA ALA A 72 -13.16 -0.09 13.44
C ALA A 72 -12.97 1.29 12.81
N PHE A 73 -13.00 1.41 11.48
CA PHE A 73 -12.92 2.71 10.80
C PHE A 73 -14.20 3.55 10.92
N GLN A 74 -15.29 2.99 11.43
CA GLN A 74 -16.52 3.71 11.77
C GLN A 74 -16.61 4.05 13.27
N ASP A 75 -15.70 3.55 14.10
CA ASP A 75 -15.72 3.76 15.55
C ASP A 75 -15.21 5.16 15.91
N ALA A 76 -16.02 5.92 16.59
CA ALA A 76 -15.68 7.28 17.03
C ALA A 76 -14.43 7.36 17.92
N ARG A 77 -14.05 6.25 18.59
CA ARG A 77 -12.84 6.21 19.42
C ARG A 77 -11.58 6.18 18.56
N VAL A 78 -11.62 5.44 17.44
CA VAL A 78 -10.52 5.41 16.45
C VAL A 78 -10.37 6.79 15.79
N ILE A 79 -11.47 7.41 15.38
CA ILE A 79 -11.45 8.75 14.77
C ILE A 79 -10.89 9.80 15.76
N ARG A 80 -11.27 9.73 17.04
CA ARG A 80 -10.69 10.61 18.06
C ARG A 80 -9.20 10.37 18.29
N ALA A 81 -8.75 9.12 18.24
CA ALA A 81 -7.32 8.82 18.34
C ALA A 81 -6.55 9.47 17.19
N ILE A 82 -7.04 9.36 15.94
CA ILE A 82 -6.45 10.02 14.77
C ILE A 82 -6.41 11.55 14.96
N ALA A 83 -7.51 12.15 15.41
CA ALA A 83 -7.61 13.59 15.60
C ALA A 83 -6.72 14.12 16.75
N SER A 84 -6.21 13.26 17.61
CA SER A 84 -5.31 13.64 18.73
C SER A 84 -3.83 13.77 18.33
N GLY A 85 -3.44 13.28 17.14
CA GLY A 85 -2.08 13.35 16.65
C GLY A 85 -1.64 14.75 16.22
N LEU A 86 -0.37 14.92 15.92
CA LEU A 86 0.22 16.21 15.57
C LEU A 86 -0.31 16.72 14.21
N THR A 87 -0.38 15.84 13.21
CA THR A 87 -0.93 16.14 11.88
C THR A 87 -2.42 15.83 11.79
N GLN A 88 -2.99 15.24 12.85
CA GLN A 88 -4.39 14.80 12.93
C GLN A 88 -4.79 13.90 11.77
N SER A 89 -3.85 13.10 11.28
CA SER A 89 -4.10 12.23 10.15
C SER A 89 -3.16 11.02 10.13
N ILE A 90 -3.65 9.92 9.57
CA ILE A 90 -2.88 8.73 9.26
C ILE A 90 -3.03 8.40 7.78
N ALA A 91 -2.09 7.64 7.23
CA ALA A 91 -2.25 6.96 5.95
C ALA A 91 -2.39 5.46 6.19
N VAL A 92 -3.34 4.82 5.52
CA VAL A 92 -3.59 3.38 5.66
C VAL A 92 -3.64 2.71 4.30
N THR A 93 -3.08 1.51 4.21
CA THR A 93 -3.22 0.58 3.08
C THR A 93 -3.53 -0.81 3.60
N MET A 94 -4.11 -1.68 2.77
CA MET A 94 -4.44 -3.05 3.14
C MET A 94 -4.09 -4.02 2.03
N PHE A 95 -3.51 -5.16 2.41
CA PHE A 95 -3.32 -6.28 1.50
C PHE A 95 -3.71 -7.62 2.14
N GLN A 96 -4.07 -8.57 1.29
CA GLN A 96 -4.27 -9.97 1.67
C GLN A 96 -2.98 -10.75 1.41
N TRP A 97 -2.66 -11.71 2.27
CA TRP A 97 -1.46 -12.53 2.15
C TRP A 97 -1.72 -14.01 2.47
N THR A 98 -0.84 -14.86 1.99
CA THR A 98 -0.78 -16.30 2.29
C THR A 98 0.66 -16.81 2.22
N GLY A 99 1.09 -17.45 1.14
CA GLY A 99 2.47 -17.94 0.94
C GLY A 99 3.52 -16.84 0.72
N PRO A 100 4.80 -17.20 0.56
CA PRO A 100 5.94 -16.27 0.60
C PRO A 100 5.91 -15.16 -0.47
N THR A 101 5.26 -15.40 -1.60
CA THR A 101 5.16 -14.43 -2.71
C THR A 101 3.72 -14.16 -3.12
N ALA A 102 2.76 -14.64 -2.32
CA ALA A 102 1.34 -14.55 -2.64
C ALA A 102 0.68 -13.47 -1.77
N SER A 103 0.77 -12.23 -2.23
CA SER A 103 0.13 -11.06 -1.65
C SER A 103 -0.67 -10.30 -2.69
N ALA A 104 -1.77 -9.69 -2.27
CA ALA A 104 -2.62 -8.87 -3.14
C ALA A 104 -3.04 -7.60 -2.41
N GLU A 105 -2.55 -6.45 -2.85
CA GLU A 105 -3.05 -5.16 -2.39
C GLU A 105 -4.54 -5.03 -2.75
N VAL A 106 -5.34 -4.66 -1.77
CA VAL A 106 -6.80 -4.59 -1.91
C VAL A 106 -7.36 -3.21 -1.56
N ILE A 107 -6.65 -2.43 -0.75
CA ILE A 107 -6.92 -1.02 -0.49
C ILE A 107 -5.62 -0.27 -0.77
N PRO A 108 -5.59 0.64 -1.75
CA PRO A 108 -4.44 1.51 -1.96
C PRO A 108 -4.26 2.46 -0.78
N TRP A 109 -3.13 3.14 -0.70
CA TRP A 109 -2.91 4.14 0.33
C TRP A 109 -4.02 5.19 0.35
N MET A 110 -4.65 5.37 1.50
CA MET A 110 -5.72 6.35 1.76
C MET A 110 -5.39 7.16 3.00
N LYS A 111 -5.58 8.49 2.92
CA LYS A 111 -5.46 9.38 4.09
C LYS A 111 -6.76 9.34 4.91
N VAL A 112 -6.61 9.23 6.22
CA VAL A 112 -7.72 9.33 7.18
C VAL A 112 -7.44 10.46 8.15
N ALA A 113 -8.34 11.45 8.23
CA ALA A 113 -8.22 12.62 9.08
C ALA A 113 -9.53 12.98 9.81
N ASP A 114 -10.64 12.45 9.34
CA ASP A 114 -11.99 12.79 9.84
C ASP A 114 -12.98 11.64 9.59
N ASP A 115 -14.23 11.83 10.02
CA ASP A 115 -15.32 10.87 9.82
C ASP A 115 -15.58 10.53 8.35
N VAL A 116 -15.40 11.48 7.44
CA VAL A 116 -15.69 11.29 6.01
C VAL A 116 -14.64 10.40 5.38
N SER A 117 -13.37 10.70 5.61
CA SER A 117 -12.24 9.90 5.12
C SER A 117 -12.18 8.51 5.79
N ALA A 118 -12.52 8.39 7.07
CA ALA A 118 -12.63 7.11 7.76
C ALA A 118 -13.75 6.24 7.17
N ARG A 119 -14.93 6.81 6.88
CA ARG A 119 -16.00 6.10 6.17
C ARG A 119 -15.59 5.67 4.78
N ALA A 120 -14.86 6.50 4.04
CA ALA A 120 -14.39 6.13 2.71
C ALA A 120 -13.49 4.88 2.76
N VAL A 121 -12.62 4.75 3.78
CA VAL A 121 -11.83 3.54 4.01
C VAL A 121 -12.74 2.35 4.37
N ALA A 122 -13.69 2.54 5.29
CA ALA A 122 -14.64 1.50 5.68
C ALA A 122 -15.46 0.98 4.49
N ASP A 123 -15.98 1.88 3.65
CA ASP A 123 -16.75 1.54 2.46
C ASP A 123 -15.88 0.79 1.43
N ALA A 124 -14.64 1.25 1.22
CA ALA A 124 -13.71 0.56 0.36
C ALA A 124 -13.41 -0.87 0.86
N ILE A 125 -13.18 -1.05 2.17
CA ILE A 125 -12.97 -2.39 2.78
C ILE A 125 -14.22 -3.25 2.64
N ALA A 126 -15.43 -2.71 2.81
CA ALA A 126 -16.68 -3.46 2.66
C ALA A 126 -16.82 -4.11 1.28
N GLU A 127 -16.35 -3.43 0.23
CA GLU A 127 -16.39 -3.89 -1.16
C GLU A 127 -15.24 -4.84 -1.54
N VAL A 128 -14.21 -5.00 -0.68
CA VAL A 128 -13.05 -5.85 -0.98
C VAL A 128 -13.48 -7.32 -1.13
N PRO A 129 -13.25 -7.94 -2.29
CA PRO A 129 -13.39 -9.37 -2.43
C PRO A 129 -12.20 -10.09 -1.80
N ARG A 130 -12.38 -11.34 -1.40
CA ARG A 130 -11.25 -12.21 -1.17
C ARG A 130 -10.57 -12.50 -2.50
N ARG A 131 -9.29 -12.12 -2.64
CA ARG A 131 -8.52 -12.30 -3.87
C ARG A 131 -7.62 -13.52 -3.84
N ILE A 132 -7.24 -13.94 -2.64
CA ILE A 132 -6.34 -15.08 -2.43
C ILE A 132 -7.10 -16.19 -1.72
N TYR A 133 -6.91 -17.42 -2.19
CA TYR A 133 -7.59 -18.61 -1.66
C TYR A 133 -6.55 -19.71 -1.44
N GLY A 134 -6.44 -20.18 -0.20
CA GLY A 134 -5.53 -21.27 0.12
C GLY A 134 -4.06 -20.86 0.12
N GLY A 135 -3.18 -21.85 0.11
CA GLY A 135 -1.74 -21.66 0.28
C GLY A 135 -1.32 -21.85 1.75
N GLY A 136 0.00 -21.83 1.98
CA GLY A 136 0.58 -21.88 3.32
C GLY A 136 0.53 -20.51 4.01
N THR A 137 1.07 -20.45 5.22
CA THR A 137 1.16 -19.23 6.02
C THR A 137 2.60 -18.71 5.95
N SER A 138 2.81 -17.51 5.42
CA SER A 138 4.11 -16.86 5.37
C SER A 138 4.05 -15.45 5.95
N ILE A 139 4.19 -15.37 7.27
CA ILE A 139 4.30 -14.08 7.97
C ILE A 139 5.54 -13.31 7.48
N SER A 140 6.65 -14.02 7.25
CA SER A 140 7.86 -13.41 6.68
C SER A 140 7.60 -12.78 5.29
N GLY A 141 6.83 -13.47 4.42
CA GLY A 141 6.43 -12.93 3.12
C GLY A 141 5.48 -11.74 3.24
N ALA A 142 4.60 -11.74 4.25
CA ALA A 142 3.73 -10.59 4.54
C ALA A 142 4.55 -9.37 4.99
N ILE A 143 5.55 -9.56 5.87
CA ILE A 143 6.47 -8.48 6.28
C ILE A 143 7.24 -7.95 5.06
N ASP A 144 7.83 -8.84 4.26
CA ASP A 144 8.60 -8.46 3.07
C ASP A 144 7.75 -7.65 2.08
N HIS A 145 6.51 -8.07 1.85
CA HIS A 145 5.58 -7.33 0.99
C HIS A 145 5.21 -5.97 1.58
N ALA A 146 4.87 -5.91 2.87
CA ALA A 146 4.52 -4.66 3.56
C ALA A 146 5.65 -3.63 3.44
N MET A 147 6.91 -4.06 3.59
CA MET A 147 8.08 -3.18 3.44
C MET A 147 8.19 -2.56 2.05
N THR A 148 7.67 -3.20 1.01
CA THR A 148 7.65 -2.60 -0.34
C THR A 148 6.61 -1.50 -0.51
N LEU A 149 5.60 -1.43 0.37
CA LEU A 149 4.51 -0.46 0.24
C LEU A 149 4.86 0.92 0.82
N PHE A 150 5.72 0.98 1.82
CA PHE A 150 6.17 2.25 2.39
C PHE A 150 6.86 3.13 1.35
N GLY A 151 6.56 4.44 1.38
CA GLY A 151 7.08 5.41 0.41
C GLY A 151 6.40 5.39 -0.97
N GLN A 152 5.44 4.50 -1.23
CA GLN A 152 4.72 4.45 -2.51
C GLN A 152 3.41 5.26 -2.50
N GLY A 153 2.87 5.56 -1.32
CA GLY A 153 1.56 6.22 -1.18
C GLY A 153 1.56 7.73 -1.39
N GLY A 154 2.72 8.38 -1.52
CA GLY A 154 2.83 9.83 -1.49
C GLY A 154 2.59 10.41 -0.09
N PHE A 155 2.83 9.63 0.94
CA PHE A 155 2.76 10.01 2.35
C PHE A 155 4.13 9.85 3.00
N ARG A 156 4.33 10.58 4.10
CA ARG A 156 5.47 10.45 4.98
C ARG A 156 4.99 10.42 6.42
N GLY A 157 4.99 9.24 7.02
CA GLY A 157 4.60 9.02 8.41
C GLY A 157 5.70 9.44 9.38
N ALA A 158 5.31 10.03 10.51
CA ALA A 158 6.21 10.16 11.66
C ALA A 158 6.57 8.78 12.23
N ARG A 159 5.68 7.81 12.07
CA ARG A 159 5.87 6.39 12.40
C ARG A 159 5.41 5.52 11.23
N SER A 160 6.03 4.34 11.07
CA SER A 160 5.61 3.31 10.11
C SER A 160 5.32 2.03 10.86
N VAL A 161 4.11 1.49 10.69
CA VAL A 161 3.63 0.30 11.40
C VAL A 161 3.07 -0.74 10.43
N ILE A 162 3.42 -1.99 10.65
CA ILE A 162 2.79 -3.16 10.03
C ILE A 162 1.90 -3.83 11.09
N ASP A 163 0.60 -3.92 10.82
CA ASP A 163 -0.37 -4.68 11.60
C ASP A 163 -0.62 -6.03 10.93
N ILE A 164 -0.18 -7.13 11.55
CA ILE A 164 -0.32 -8.48 11.01
C ILE A 164 -1.39 -9.24 11.77
N SER A 165 -2.48 -9.61 11.10
CA SER A 165 -3.50 -10.53 11.61
C SER A 165 -3.42 -11.89 10.93
N GLY A 166 -3.54 -12.99 11.71
CA GLY A 166 -3.52 -14.35 11.16
C GLY A 166 -3.83 -15.43 12.20
N ASP A 167 -4.16 -16.65 11.72
CA ASP A 167 -4.54 -17.81 12.55
C ASP A 167 -3.54 -18.99 12.49
N GLY A 168 -2.33 -18.75 11.96
CA GLY A 168 -1.28 -19.76 11.84
C GLY A 168 0.13 -19.20 11.97
N ALA A 169 1.06 -20.03 12.45
CA ALA A 169 2.48 -19.71 12.53
C ALA A 169 3.13 -19.64 11.14
N ASN A 170 4.31 -19.04 11.07
CA ASN A 170 5.09 -18.96 9.83
C ASN A 170 5.53 -20.34 9.37
N SER A 171 4.77 -20.95 8.47
CA SER A 171 5.00 -22.33 7.98
C SER A 171 5.77 -22.38 6.65
N SER A 172 6.01 -21.24 6.00
CA SER A 172 6.70 -21.14 4.71
C SER A 172 7.41 -19.81 4.54
N GLY A 173 8.35 -19.76 3.60
CA GLY A 173 9.20 -18.61 3.38
C GLY A 173 10.47 -18.64 4.21
N ARG A 174 11.08 -17.49 4.42
CA ARG A 174 12.28 -17.33 5.25
C ARG A 174 11.94 -17.30 6.74
N LEU A 175 12.93 -17.29 7.60
CA LEU A 175 12.70 -17.11 9.04
C LEU A 175 12.00 -15.77 9.28
N VAL A 176 10.92 -15.82 10.06
CA VAL A 176 10.14 -14.61 10.36
C VAL A 176 10.94 -13.62 11.18
N THR A 177 11.79 -14.10 12.10
CA THR A 177 12.70 -13.27 12.89
C THR A 177 13.66 -12.45 12.01
N THR A 178 14.14 -13.01 10.90
CA THR A 178 14.99 -12.30 9.95
C THR A 178 14.22 -11.17 9.26
N ALA A 179 12.99 -11.45 8.79
CA ALA A 179 12.15 -10.44 8.15
C ALA A 179 11.78 -9.31 9.13
N ARG A 180 11.40 -9.67 10.36
CA ARG A 180 11.13 -8.73 11.44
C ARG A 180 12.32 -7.84 11.74
N ASP A 181 13.49 -8.43 11.97
CA ASP A 181 14.68 -7.69 12.39
C ASP A 181 15.15 -6.71 11.30
N GLU A 182 15.03 -7.09 10.03
CA GLU A 182 15.30 -6.21 8.89
C GLU A 182 14.32 -5.04 8.78
N ALA A 183 13.02 -5.26 9.05
CA ALA A 183 12.02 -4.20 9.08
C ALA A 183 12.26 -3.24 10.26
N VAL A 184 12.53 -3.78 11.44
CA VAL A 184 12.85 -3.00 12.65
C VAL A 184 14.12 -2.17 12.47
N ALA A 185 15.14 -2.70 11.81
CA ALA A 185 16.36 -1.97 11.49
C ALA A 185 16.11 -0.75 10.57
N GLN A 186 15.01 -0.76 9.82
CA GLN A 186 14.55 0.36 8.99
C GLN A 186 13.57 1.29 9.72
N GLY A 187 13.34 1.10 11.03
CA GLY A 187 12.49 1.93 11.86
C GLY A 187 10.99 1.58 11.81
N VAL A 188 10.64 0.44 11.22
CA VAL A 188 9.26 -0.03 11.16
C VAL A 188 8.91 -0.82 12.43
N VAL A 189 7.74 -0.57 12.99
CA VAL A 189 7.18 -1.36 14.11
C VAL A 189 6.25 -2.42 13.55
N ILE A 190 6.33 -3.63 14.07
CA ILE A 190 5.44 -4.74 13.70
C ILE A 190 4.59 -5.12 14.90
N ASN A 191 3.29 -4.95 14.77
CA ASN A 191 2.28 -5.36 15.74
C ASN A 191 1.51 -6.58 15.25
N GLY A 192 0.90 -7.34 16.16
CA GLY A 192 0.23 -8.60 15.86
C GLY A 192 -1.22 -8.68 16.36
N LEU A 193 -2.05 -9.42 15.62
CA LEU A 193 -3.33 -9.91 16.07
C LEU A 193 -3.42 -11.42 15.79
N PRO A 194 -2.79 -12.27 16.65
CA PRO A 194 -2.91 -13.71 16.52
C PRO A 194 -4.32 -14.18 16.91
N ILE A 195 -4.89 -15.09 16.09
CA ILE A 195 -6.19 -15.69 16.28
C ILE A 195 -5.99 -17.18 16.63
N LEU A 196 -6.24 -17.56 17.88
CA LEU A 196 -5.85 -18.84 18.45
C LEU A 196 -6.76 -20.02 18.05
N SER A 197 -7.72 -19.79 17.15
CA SER A 197 -8.75 -20.78 16.79
C SER A 197 -8.22 -22.04 16.09
N VAL A 198 -7.01 -21.99 15.54
CA VAL A 198 -6.35 -23.11 14.84
C VAL A 198 -5.11 -23.57 15.61
N GLU A 199 -4.30 -22.65 16.07
CA GLU A 199 -3.08 -22.88 16.82
C GLU A 199 -3.17 -22.21 18.20
N PRO A 200 -3.37 -22.99 19.30
CA PRO A 200 -3.60 -22.42 20.63
C PRO A 200 -2.44 -21.60 21.21
N ASP A 201 -1.21 -21.91 20.81
CA ASP A 201 0.02 -21.25 21.29
C ASP A 201 0.56 -20.20 20.29
N LEU A 202 -0.27 -19.75 19.36
CA LEU A 202 0.12 -18.80 18.32
C LEU A 202 0.55 -17.44 18.90
N ASP A 203 -0.03 -17.03 20.01
CA ASP A 203 0.34 -15.81 20.74
C ASP A 203 1.81 -15.85 21.19
N GLN A 204 2.31 -16.99 21.66
CA GLN A 204 3.72 -17.13 22.00
C GLN A 204 4.62 -16.97 20.75
N HIS A 205 4.26 -17.60 19.63
CA HIS A 205 4.97 -17.41 18.36
C HIS A 205 5.00 -15.93 17.92
N TYR A 206 3.87 -15.23 18.04
CA TYR A 206 3.82 -13.80 17.71
C TYR A 206 4.70 -12.97 18.65
N LEU A 207 4.67 -13.27 19.95
CA LEU A 207 5.46 -12.56 20.95
C LEU A 207 6.97 -12.73 20.73
N GLU A 208 7.41 -13.96 20.45
CA GLU A 208 8.82 -14.29 20.36
C GLU A 208 9.43 -13.96 19.00
N GLU A 209 8.66 -14.15 17.91
CA GLU A 209 9.22 -14.15 16.58
C GLU A 209 8.64 -13.08 15.64
N VAL A 210 7.38 -12.65 15.81
CA VAL A 210 6.69 -11.79 14.83
C VAL A 210 6.76 -10.31 15.17
N ILE A 211 6.32 -9.94 16.38
CA ILE A 211 6.28 -8.52 16.76
C ILE A 211 7.69 -7.99 16.99
N GLY A 212 7.90 -6.70 16.70
CA GLY A 212 9.21 -6.08 16.87
C GLY A 212 9.19 -4.57 16.69
N GLY A 213 10.23 -3.94 17.19
CA GLY A 213 10.38 -2.49 17.19
C GLY A 213 9.93 -1.83 18.49
N PRO A 214 10.24 -0.53 18.68
CA PRO A 214 9.92 0.18 19.92
C PRO A 214 8.43 0.25 20.17
N GLY A 215 7.98 -0.28 21.32
CA GLY A 215 6.57 -0.28 21.70
C GLY A 215 5.70 -1.28 20.97
N ALA A 216 6.29 -2.24 20.24
CA ALA A 216 5.54 -3.32 19.57
C ALA A 216 4.68 -4.11 20.56
N PHE A 217 3.48 -4.46 20.15
CA PHE A 217 2.51 -5.19 20.96
C PHE A 217 1.64 -6.11 20.09
N MET A 218 0.93 -7.00 20.76
CA MET A 218 -0.10 -7.81 20.11
C MET A 218 -1.38 -7.84 20.95
N ILE A 219 -2.49 -8.15 20.31
CA ILE A 219 -3.76 -8.49 20.95
C ILE A 219 -4.17 -9.88 20.47
N ALA A 220 -4.02 -10.88 21.32
CA ALA A 220 -4.46 -12.24 21.03
C ALA A 220 -5.98 -12.37 21.24
N ILE A 221 -6.63 -13.12 20.35
CA ILE A 221 -8.05 -13.49 20.46
C ILE A 221 -8.22 -15.00 20.26
N HIS A 222 -9.23 -15.57 20.91
CA HIS A 222 -9.47 -17.02 20.81
C HIS A 222 -10.24 -17.41 19.55
N ASP A 223 -11.12 -16.52 19.04
CA ASP A 223 -11.90 -16.79 17.85
C ASP A 223 -12.23 -15.50 17.09
N TYR A 224 -12.64 -15.64 15.83
CA TYR A 224 -12.94 -14.57 14.89
C TYR A 224 -14.14 -13.70 15.30
N ASP A 225 -15.03 -14.18 16.17
CA ASP A 225 -16.12 -13.39 16.73
C ASP A 225 -15.65 -12.20 17.60
N GLN A 226 -14.42 -12.32 18.16
CA GLN A 226 -13.77 -11.28 18.94
C GLN A 226 -12.99 -10.27 18.10
N PHE A 227 -12.87 -10.50 16.78
CA PHE A 227 -12.01 -9.72 15.91
C PHE A 227 -12.37 -8.24 15.88
N ALA A 228 -13.66 -7.92 15.79
CA ALA A 228 -14.13 -6.54 15.69
C ALA A 228 -13.73 -5.69 16.92
N ASP A 229 -13.93 -6.23 18.11
CA ASP A 229 -13.54 -5.54 19.37
C ASP A 229 -12.02 -5.45 19.52
N ALA A 230 -11.29 -6.48 19.08
CA ALA A 230 -9.85 -6.50 19.17
C ALA A 230 -9.20 -5.48 18.24
N ILE A 231 -9.66 -5.39 16.99
CA ILE A 231 -9.07 -4.47 16.01
C ILE A 231 -9.36 -3.01 16.35
N VAL A 232 -10.52 -2.68 16.93
CA VAL A 232 -10.79 -1.33 17.45
C VAL A 232 -9.78 -0.94 18.52
N ARG A 233 -9.56 -1.82 19.51
CA ARG A 233 -8.58 -1.57 20.59
C ARG A 233 -7.16 -1.47 20.04
N LYS A 234 -6.84 -2.33 19.07
CA LYS A 234 -5.53 -2.38 18.46
C LYS A 234 -5.24 -1.11 17.66
N LEU A 235 -6.16 -0.67 16.80
CA LEU A 235 -6.00 0.58 16.04
C LEU A 235 -5.86 1.80 16.95
N ILE A 236 -6.65 1.89 18.04
CA ILE A 236 -6.50 2.98 19.01
C ILE A 236 -5.08 2.99 19.60
N ALA A 237 -4.56 1.83 20.01
CA ALA A 237 -3.22 1.73 20.61
C ALA A 237 -2.10 2.03 19.60
N GLU A 238 -2.26 1.69 18.33
CA GLU A 238 -1.30 1.99 17.26
C GLU A 238 -1.26 3.46 16.90
N ILE A 239 -2.41 4.12 16.91
CA ILE A 239 -2.55 5.51 16.52
C ILE A 239 -2.10 6.46 17.66
N SER A 240 -2.36 6.08 18.91
CA SER A 240 -2.00 6.89 20.09
C SER A 240 -0.52 6.78 20.41
#